data_58fada502825ba9742f3133057572cb5
#
_entry.id   58fada502825ba9742f3133057572cb5
#
_cell.length_a   1.000
_cell.length_b   1.000
_cell.length_c   1.000
_cell.angle_alpha   90.00
_cell.angle_beta   90.00
_cell.angle_gamma   90.00
#
_symmetry.space_group_name_H-M   'P 1'
#
loop_
_entity.id
_entity.type
_entity.pdbx_description
1 polymer ?
#
loop_
_entity_poly.entity_id
_entity_poly.type
_entity_poly.pdbx_seq_one_letter_code
_entity_poly.pdbx_strand_id
1 'polypeptide(L)'
;MAKLFRNYNTLVEYEADTNKPVNTVCFIKDAKVIYVDGIQYSYKQLDYMSPAINEAEALEYMGKIIKNAQEVGLIGIPVPTIYWAGPSNTTQIGSTTYTAEPDKITIGDIEYYQVKLDKDLNNSFCKFNGNNFTNLIFKDVDTSNVTDMTAMFHSCSSLVSLDLSGWNTSNVTNMNQMFSGCSALTSLDVSRWNTSNVTNMNFMFYSCSSLVSLDMSGWNTSNVTDMGVMFCSCSALISLNLSGWNTSKVTNMGSMFSYCNALKTIRMVGCSQTTIDKIKAQLSTDGITGCTIVTE
;
A
#
# COMPACT_ATOMS: atom_id res chain seq x y z
N MET A 1 7.23 -5.80 5.68
CA MET A 1 7.64 -7.22 5.80
C MET A 1 6.82 -7.85 6.90
N ALA A 2 6.16 -8.98 6.63
CA ALA A 2 5.52 -9.73 7.70
C ALA A 2 6.60 -10.14 8.72
N LYS A 3 6.40 -9.80 10.01
CA LYS A 3 7.28 -10.29 11.07
C LYS A 3 7.17 -11.80 11.10
N LEU A 4 8.28 -12.48 10.96
CA LEU A 4 8.32 -13.94 11.08
C LEU A 4 8.17 -14.28 12.56
N PHE A 5 7.21 -15.15 12.90
CA PHE A 5 7.06 -15.66 14.25
C PHE A 5 7.75 -17.01 14.35
N ARG A 6 8.54 -17.21 15.40
CA ARG A 6 9.12 -18.50 15.75
C ARG A 6 8.75 -18.85 17.17
N ASN A 7 8.36 -20.08 17.37
CA ASN A 7 8.11 -20.65 18.68
C ASN A 7 9.24 -21.60 19.06
N TYR A 8 9.78 -21.42 20.24
CA TYR A 8 10.75 -22.32 20.85
C TYR A 8 10.14 -22.90 22.13
N ASN A 9 10.31 -24.20 22.37
CA ASN A 9 9.82 -24.79 23.59
C ASN A 9 10.69 -24.41 24.78
N THR A 10 11.99 -24.24 24.57
CA THR A 10 12.96 -23.91 25.60
C THR A 10 13.89 -22.78 25.23
N LEU A 11 14.43 -22.08 26.24
CA LEU A 11 15.44 -21.04 26.04
C LEU A 11 16.71 -21.60 25.37
N VAL A 12 17.07 -22.84 25.68
CA VAL A 12 18.22 -23.53 25.09
C VAL A 12 18.05 -23.73 23.59
N GLU A 13 16.84 -24.10 23.11
CA GLU A 13 16.54 -24.17 21.68
C GLU A 13 16.68 -22.80 21.00
N TYR A 14 16.20 -21.75 21.65
CA TYR A 14 16.35 -20.37 21.12
C TYR A 14 17.81 -19.94 21.04
N GLU A 15 18.60 -20.17 22.10
CA GLU A 15 20.01 -19.78 22.14
C GLU A 15 20.84 -20.56 21.11
N ALA A 16 20.50 -21.82 20.85
CA ALA A 16 21.16 -22.67 19.86
C ALA A 16 20.84 -22.33 18.40
N ASP A 17 19.75 -21.58 18.14
CA ASP A 17 19.39 -21.21 16.77
C ASP A 17 20.32 -20.10 16.25
N THR A 18 21.25 -20.47 15.38
CA THR A 18 22.20 -19.55 14.73
C THR A 18 21.60 -18.74 13.57
N ASN A 19 20.38 -19.11 13.12
CA ASN A 19 19.69 -18.48 11.99
C ASN A 19 18.52 -17.59 12.44
N LYS A 20 18.65 -16.90 13.55
CA LYS A 20 17.62 -15.95 14.01
C LYS A 20 17.53 -14.78 13.02
N PRO A 21 16.47 -14.69 12.23
CA PRO A 21 16.35 -13.59 11.29
C PRO A 21 16.07 -12.28 12.01
N VAL A 22 16.60 -11.19 11.49
CA VAL A 22 16.26 -9.84 11.92
C VAL A 22 14.75 -9.60 11.65
N ASN A 23 14.06 -8.88 12.51
CA ASN A 23 12.61 -8.66 12.50
C ASN A 23 11.78 -9.91 12.89
N THR A 24 12.29 -10.72 13.79
CA THR A 24 11.58 -11.91 14.30
C THR A 24 11.11 -11.69 15.72
N VAL A 25 9.87 -12.09 15.99
CA VAL A 25 9.35 -12.24 17.37
C VAL A 25 9.45 -13.70 17.75
N CYS A 26 10.25 -13.99 18.78
CA CYS A 26 10.47 -15.34 19.26
C CYS A 26 9.82 -15.55 20.63
N PHE A 27 9.04 -16.62 20.76
CA PHE A 27 8.41 -17.02 22.01
C PHE A 27 9.18 -18.17 22.61
N ILE A 28 9.51 -18.07 23.90
CA ILE A 28 10.13 -19.12 24.67
C ILE A 28 9.12 -19.59 25.71
N LYS A 29 8.52 -20.74 25.48
CA LYS A 29 7.38 -21.24 26.25
C LYS A 29 7.72 -21.54 27.69
N ASP A 30 8.84 -22.17 27.96
CA ASP A 30 9.27 -22.55 29.31
C ASP A 30 9.78 -21.37 30.14
N ALA A 31 10.45 -20.41 29.49
CA ALA A 31 11.02 -19.25 30.15
C ALA A 31 10.05 -18.09 30.30
N LYS A 32 8.87 -18.16 29.68
CA LYS A 32 7.85 -17.07 29.65
C LYS A 32 8.44 -15.73 29.25
N VAL A 33 9.28 -15.72 28.23
CA VAL A 33 9.92 -14.52 27.68
C VAL A 33 9.64 -14.37 26.19
N ILE A 34 9.66 -13.15 25.74
CA ILE A 34 9.56 -12.79 24.33
C ILE A 34 10.87 -12.15 23.92
N TYR A 35 11.43 -12.56 22.78
CA TYR A 35 12.52 -11.87 22.13
C TYR A 35 11.99 -11.14 20.89
N VAL A 36 12.26 -9.86 20.79
CA VAL A 36 11.99 -9.06 19.60
C VAL A 36 13.34 -8.57 19.09
N ASP A 37 13.72 -8.99 17.90
CA ASP A 37 15.01 -8.63 17.29
C ASP A 37 16.23 -8.94 18.21
N GLY A 38 16.16 -10.03 18.96
CA GLY A 38 17.22 -10.47 19.86
C GLY A 38 17.20 -9.81 21.26
N ILE A 39 16.31 -8.84 21.50
CA ILE A 39 16.18 -8.19 22.81
C ILE A 39 15.13 -8.94 23.64
N GLN A 40 15.50 -9.34 24.84
CA GLN A 40 14.62 -10.08 25.75
C GLN A 40 13.67 -9.16 26.49
N TYR A 41 12.39 -9.54 26.51
CA TYR A 41 11.34 -8.91 27.30
C TYR A 41 10.69 -9.94 28.23
N SER A 42 10.67 -9.67 29.55
CA SER A 42 10.00 -10.54 30.53
C SER A 42 8.51 -10.24 30.54
N TYR A 43 7.68 -11.28 30.39
CA TYR A 43 6.22 -11.12 30.43
C TYR A 43 5.60 -11.99 31.53
N LYS A 44 5.00 -11.37 32.53
CA LYS A 44 4.39 -12.06 33.68
C LYS A 44 3.04 -12.72 33.39
N GLN A 45 2.48 -12.60 32.20
CA GLN A 45 1.09 -12.96 31.90
C GLN A 45 0.88 -13.84 30.66
N LEU A 46 1.86 -14.67 30.27
CA LEU A 46 1.69 -15.67 29.20
C LEU A 46 0.83 -16.88 29.60
N ASP A 47 0.30 -16.90 30.81
CA ASP A 47 -0.46 -18.06 31.35
C ASP A 47 -1.86 -18.25 30.72
N TYR A 48 -2.29 -17.38 29.82
CA TYR A 48 -3.64 -17.40 29.22
C TYR A 48 -3.69 -17.80 27.74
N MET A 49 -2.60 -18.23 27.13
CA MET A 49 -2.67 -18.70 25.75
C MET A 49 -3.23 -20.12 25.70
N SER A 50 -4.52 -20.24 25.38
CA SER A 50 -5.15 -21.51 25.05
C SER A 50 -4.48 -22.16 23.83
N PRO A 51 -4.22 -23.48 23.81
CA PRO A 51 -3.62 -24.19 22.69
C PRO A 51 -4.51 -24.25 21.42
N ALA A 52 -5.65 -23.56 21.39
CA ALA A 52 -6.63 -23.59 20.32
C ALA A 52 -6.69 -22.30 19.47
N ILE A 53 -5.75 -21.37 19.62
CA ILE A 53 -5.75 -20.11 18.81
C ILE A 53 -5.16 -20.40 17.43
N ASN A 54 -5.92 -20.11 16.37
CA ASN A 54 -5.41 -20.18 15.00
C ASN A 54 -4.41 -19.04 14.73
N GLU A 55 -3.64 -19.15 13.64
CA GLU A 55 -2.57 -18.20 13.31
C GLU A 55 -3.06 -16.73 13.19
N ALA A 56 -4.27 -16.52 12.66
CA ALA A 56 -4.83 -15.18 12.50
C ALA A 56 -5.19 -14.54 13.85
N GLU A 57 -5.78 -15.30 14.76
CA GLU A 57 -6.10 -14.85 16.12
C GLU A 57 -4.83 -14.59 16.94
N ALA A 58 -3.79 -15.44 16.75
CA ALA A 58 -2.48 -15.23 17.36
C ALA A 58 -1.84 -13.92 16.88
N LEU A 59 -1.91 -13.61 15.59
CA LEU A 59 -1.40 -12.37 15.00
C LEU A 59 -2.13 -11.13 15.54
N GLU A 60 -3.46 -11.17 15.65
CA GLU A 60 -4.25 -10.09 16.23
C GLU A 60 -3.92 -9.87 17.70
N TYR A 61 -3.84 -10.95 18.46
CA TYR A 61 -3.51 -10.89 19.89
C TYR A 61 -2.10 -10.35 20.12
N MET A 62 -1.14 -10.76 19.29
CA MET A 62 0.23 -10.25 19.31
C MET A 62 0.32 -8.77 18.97
N GLY A 63 -0.46 -8.31 17.99
CA GLY A 63 -0.58 -6.89 17.69
C GLY A 63 -0.99 -6.06 18.90
N LYS A 64 -1.96 -6.56 19.69
CA LYS A 64 -2.41 -5.92 20.95
C LYS A 64 -1.31 -5.93 22.02
N ILE A 65 -0.57 -7.04 22.17
CA ILE A 65 0.54 -7.12 23.14
C ILE A 65 1.65 -6.14 22.78
N ILE A 66 2.05 -6.09 21.52
CA ILE A 66 3.10 -5.18 21.04
C ILE A 66 2.67 -3.74 21.27
N LYS A 67 1.44 -3.39 20.91
CA LYS A 67 0.87 -2.06 21.14
C LYS A 67 0.88 -1.69 22.63
N ASN A 68 0.40 -2.59 23.49
CA ASN A 68 0.41 -2.35 24.93
C ASN A 68 1.84 -2.20 25.49
N ALA A 69 2.79 -3.01 25.02
CA ALA A 69 4.18 -2.92 25.43
C ALA A 69 4.84 -1.59 24.99
N GLN A 70 4.46 -1.07 23.84
CA GLN A 70 4.87 0.27 23.36
C GLN A 70 4.29 1.38 24.24
N GLU A 71 2.97 1.33 24.53
CA GLU A 71 2.28 2.31 25.37
C GLU A 71 2.86 2.42 26.77
N VAL A 72 3.37 1.32 27.33
CA VAL A 72 4.02 1.33 28.65
C VAL A 72 5.55 1.44 28.59
N GLY A 73 6.12 1.71 27.41
CA GLY A 73 7.56 1.96 27.22
C GLY A 73 8.46 0.72 27.39
N LEU A 74 7.92 -0.50 27.31
CA LEU A 74 8.69 -1.75 27.40
C LEU A 74 9.43 -2.09 26.10
N ILE A 75 8.92 -1.61 24.96
CA ILE A 75 9.58 -1.70 23.65
C ILE A 75 9.56 -0.32 22.99
N GLY A 76 10.54 -0.05 22.17
CA GLY A 76 10.58 1.21 21.42
C GLY A 76 9.38 1.32 20.48
N ILE A 77 8.77 2.51 20.42
CA ILE A 77 7.76 2.79 19.40
C ILE A 77 8.50 2.84 18.06
N PRO A 78 8.07 2.07 17.04
CA PRO A 78 8.65 2.20 15.72
C PRO A 78 8.59 3.65 15.25
N VAL A 79 9.71 4.20 14.81
CA VAL A 79 9.74 5.55 14.28
C VAL A 79 9.39 5.47 12.80
N PRO A 80 8.28 6.07 12.37
CA PRO A 80 7.93 6.12 10.97
C PRO A 80 9.08 6.68 10.15
N THR A 81 9.52 5.92 9.14
CA THR A 81 10.69 6.28 8.34
C THR A 81 10.34 6.22 6.87
N ILE A 82 10.77 7.23 6.14
CA ILE A 82 10.66 7.28 4.68
C ILE A 82 12.05 7.17 4.09
N TYR A 83 12.16 6.31 3.08
CA TYR A 83 13.36 6.13 2.29
C TYR A 83 13.06 6.56 0.85
N TRP A 84 13.92 7.38 0.26
CA TRP A 84 13.76 7.74 -1.16
C TRP A 84 15.09 7.73 -1.90
N ALA A 85 15.04 7.32 -3.15
CA ALA A 85 16.12 7.51 -4.11
C ALA A 85 15.74 8.67 -5.05
N GLY A 86 16.70 9.52 -5.36
CA GLY A 86 16.47 10.70 -6.21
C GLY A 86 17.66 11.66 -6.17
N PRO A 87 17.58 12.77 -6.91
CA PRO A 87 18.70 13.70 -7.06
C PRO A 87 18.97 14.58 -5.85
N SER A 88 18.03 14.67 -4.89
CA SER A 88 18.12 15.60 -3.75
C SER A 88 18.07 14.86 -2.42
N ASN A 89 18.87 15.32 -1.45
CA ASN A 89 18.82 14.89 -0.06
C ASN A 89 17.72 15.61 0.75
N THR A 90 16.89 16.41 0.10
CA THR A 90 15.72 17.04 0.70
C THR A 90 14.46 16.60 0.01
N THR A 91 13.37 16.51 0.75
CA THR A 91 12.03 16.20 0.23
C THR A 91 10.98 17.07 0.90
N GLN A 92 9.90 17.35 0.17
CA GLN A 92 8.72 17.99 0.73
C GLN A 92 7.63 16.95 1.00
N ILE A 93 7.08 16.97 2.20
CA ILE A 93 5.91 16.19 2.58
C ILE A 93 4.86 17.17 3.10
N GLY A 94 3.81 17.38 2.30
CA GLY A 94 2.87 18.47 2.53
C GLY A 94 3.56 19.83 2.47
N SER A 95 3.48 20.60 3.55
CA SER A 95 4.13 21.92 3.66
C SER A 95 5.52 21.88 4.33
N THR A 96 5.96 20.70 4.78
CA THR A 96 7.21 20.55 5.55
C THR A 96 8.33 20.05 4.64
N THR A 97 9.48 20.71 4.68
CA THR A 97 10.71 20.26 4.04
C THR A 97 11.50 19.40 5.02
N TYR A 98 11.79 18.18 4.63
CA TYR A 98 12.63 17.24 5.38
C TYR A 98 14.00 17.15 4.70
N THR A 99 15.06 17.15 5.53
CA THR A 99 16.43 16.88 5.09
C THR A 99 16.80 15.48 5.53
N ALA A 100 17.41 14.70 4.62
CA ALA A 100 17.85 13.35 4.94
C ALA A 100 18.85 13.30 6.09
N GLU A 101 18.85 12.18 6.80
CA GLU A 101 19.97 11.78 7.67
C GLU A 101 21.28 11.79 6.84
N PRO A 102 22.44 12.06 7.47
CA PRO A 102 23.72 12.19 6.76
C PRO A 102 24.09 10.94 5.95
N ASP A 103 23.78 9.78 6.49
CA ASP A 103 24.17 8.50 5.90
C ASP A 103 23.04 7.96 5.01
N LYS A 104 23.40 7.59 3.79
CA LYS A 104 22.52 6.82 2.92
C LYS A 104 22.51 5.36 3.33
N ILE A 105 21.42 4.67 3.02
CA ILE A 105 21.34 3.21 3.14
C ILE A 105 21.24 2.59 1.76
N THR A 106 21.75 1.35 1.61
CA THR A 106 21.61 0.58 0.39
C THR A 106 20.58 -0.52 0.59
N ILE A 107 19.58 -0.58 -0.29
CA ILE A 107 18.57 -1.64 -0.34
C ILE A 107 18.59 -2.24 -1.73
N GLY A 108 19.01 -3.51 -1.84
CA GLY A 108 19.38 -4.09 -3.13
C GLY A 108 20.59 -3.33 -3.71
N ASP A 109 20.46 -2.86 -4.96
CA ASP A 109 21.50 -2.12 -5.68
C ASP A 109 21.25 -0.59 -5.68
N ILE A 110 20.30 -0.11 -4.87
CA ILE A 110 19.88 1.30 -4.88
C ILE A 110 20.27 1.97 -3.56
N GLU A 111 20.89 3.13 -3.66
CA GLU A 111 21.12 4.01 -2.51
C GLU A 111 19.91 4.89 -2.21
N TYR A 112 19.52 4.91 -0.95
CA TYR A 112 18.38 5.70 -0.46
C TYR A 112 18.83 6.74 0.55
N TYR A 113 18.27 7.93 0.43
CA TYR A 113 18.17 8.87 1.54
C TYR A 113 17.12 8.39 2.52
N GLN A 114 17.24 8.75 3.79
CA GLN A 114 16.28 8.40 4.82
C GLN A 114 15.95 9.59 5.71
N VAL A 115 14.72 9.60 6.22
CA VAL A 115 14.28 10.53 7.26
C VAL A 115 13.32 9.83 8.20
N LYS A 116 13.52 10.05 9.49
CA LYS A 116 12.54 9.66 10.51
C LYS A 116 11.48 10.75 10.60
N LEU A 117 10.22 10.34 10.58
CA LEU A 117 9.11 11.27 10.75
C LEU A 117 8.87 11.50 12.24
N ASP A 118 8.60 12.73 12.61
CA ASP A 118 8.21 13.12 13.96
C ASP A 118 6.78 12.75 14.33
N LYS A 119 5.99 12.30 13.33
CA LYS A 119 4.59 11.88 13.48
C LYS A 119 4.16 10.98 12.34
N ASP A 120 3.15 10.17 12.59
CA ASP A 120 2.53 9.32 11.57
C ASP A 120 1.88 10.15 10.46
N LEU A 121 1.79 9.56 9.27
CA LEU A 121 1.07 10.15 8.12
C LEU A 121 -0.45 10.13 8.31
N ASN A 122 -0.92 10.29 9.55
CA ASN A 122 -2.32 10.17 9.94
C ASN A 122 -3.24 11.29 9.46
N ASN A 123 -2.70 12.28 8.76
CA ASN A 123 -3.49 13.40 8.24
C ASN A 123 -3.43 13.44 6.72
N SER A 124 -4.55 13.75 6.11
CA SER A 124 -4.79 14.02 4.70
C SER A 124 -3.82 15.03 4.03
N PHE A 125 -2.82 15.51 4.75
CA PHE A 125 -1.87 16.54 4.30
C PHE A 125 -0.51 16.02 3.89
N CYS A 126 -0.26 14.72 3.98
CA CYS A 126 1.02 14.14 3.57
C CYS A 126 1.03 13.96 2.05
N LYS A 127 1.22 15.05 1.34
CA LYS A 127 1.31 15.07 -0.12
C LYS A 127 2.78 15.07 -0.53
N PHE A 128 3.13 14.12 -1.38
CA PHE A 128 4.46 14.00 -2.00
C PHE A 128 4.51 14.65 -3.39
N ASN A 129 3.62 15.61 -3.65
CA ASN A 129 3.38 16.20 -4.97
C ASN A 129 4.66 16.76 -5.61
N GLY A 130 4.88 16.41 -6.88
CA GLY A 130 5.94 17.01 -7.69
C GLY A 130 7.36 16.69 -7.26
N ASN A 131 7.57 15.78 -6.32
CA ASN A 131 8.90 15.35 -5.92
C ASN A 131 9.55 14.48 -7.01
N ASN A 132 10.86 14.65 -7.18
CA ASN A 132 11.67 13.92 -8.17
C ASN A 132 12.22 12.60 -7.60
N PHE A 133 11.44 11.88 -6.82
CA PHE A 133 11.82 10.53 -6.40
C PHE A 133 11.85 9.58 -7.58
N THR A 134 12.82 8.68 -7.60
CA THR A 134 12.77 7.51 -8.49
C THR A 134 12.18 6.29 -7.76
N ASN A 135 12.46 6.16 -6.48
CA ASN A 135 11.97 5.08 -5.63
C ASN A 135 11.55 5.64 -4.27
N LEU A 136 10.48 5.10 -3.71
CA LEU A 136 9.95 5.53 -2.42
C LEU A 136 9.47 4.31 -1.61
N ILE A 137 9.92 4.22 -0.37
CA ILE A 137 9.59 3.13 0.57
C ILE A 137 9.14 3.74 1.88
N PHE A 138 8.07 3.19 2.44
CA PHE A 138 7.54 3.55 3.75
C PHE A 138 7.79 2.42 4.75
N LYS A 139 8.45 2.71 5.86
CA LYS A 139 8.70 1.76 6.94
C LYS A 139 8.05 2.24 8.21
N ASP A 140 7.30 1.35 8.87
CA ASP A 140 6.64 1.60 10.15
C ASP A 140 5.67 2.80 10.13
N VAL A 141 5.12 3.14 8.96
CA VAL A 141 4.16 4.23 8.77
C VAL A 141 2.74 3.69 8.97
N ASP A 142 2.03 4.24 9.95
CA ASP A 142 0.61 3.93 10.19
C ASP A 142 -0.29 4.84 9.35
N THR A 143 -1.10 4.24 8.48
CA THR A 143 -2.10 4.92 7.66
C THR A 143 -3.54 4.59 8.08
N SER A 144 -3.74 3.91 9.21
CA SER A 144 -5.06 3.43 9.64
C SER A 144 -6.10 4.53 9.87
N ASN A 145 -5.66 5.75 10.18
CA ASN A 145 -6.55 6.89 10.39
C ASN A 145 -6.68 7.81 9.17
N VAL A 146 -6.04 7.47 8.04
CA VAL A 146 -6.11 8.28 6.81
C VAL A 146 -7.47 8.08 6.14
N THR A 147 -8.19 9.17 5.93
CA THR A 147 -9.51 9.18 5.27
C THR A 147 -9.47 9.79 3.87
N ASP A 148 -8.47 10.61 3.57
CA ASP A 148 -8.32 11.31 2.30
C ASP A 148 -6.88 11.16 1.76
N MET A 149 -6.74 10.50 0.60
CA MET A 149 -5.49 10.32 -0.14
C MET A 149 -5.44 11.16 -1.43
N THR A 150 -6.26 12.23 -1.50
CA THR A 150 -6.31 13.11 -2.66
C THR A 150 -4.94 13.63 -3.04
N ALA A 151 -4.54 13.40 -4.29
CA ALA A 151 -3.31 13.92 -4.90
C ALA A 151 -2.02 13.57 -4.13
N MET A 152 -1.98 12.48 -3.36
CA MET A 152 -0.85 12.16 -2.48
C MET A 152 0.48 12.04 -3.23
N PHE A 153 0.49 11.44 -4.42
CA PHE A 153 1.66 11.32 -5.30
C PHE A 153 1.47 12.05 -6.63
N HIS A 154 0.59 13.04 -6.66
CA HIS A 154 0.31 13.79 -7.88
C HIS A 154 1.58 14.42 -8.48
N SER A 155 1.79 14.22 -9.79
CA SER A 155 2.96 14.75 -10.53
C SER A 155 4.33 14.25 -10.04
N CYS A 156 4.40 13.11 -9.35
CA CYS A 156 5.67 12.43 -9.09
C CYS A 156 6.17 11.76 -10.38
N SER A 157 6.52 12.57 -11.37
CA SER A 157 6.78 12.12 -12.75
C SER A 157 8.02 11.25 -12.93
N SER A 158 8.96 11.31 -11.98
CA SER A 158 10.19 10.50 -11.96
C SER A 158 10.04 9.18 -11.19
N LEU A 159 8.89 8.95 -10.51
CA LEU A 159 8.68 7.81 -9.65
C LEU A 159 8.54 6.52 -10.46
N VAL A 160 9.51 5.62 -10.32
CA VAL A 160 9.55 4.32 -11.03
C VAL A 160 9.02 3.20 -10.14
N SER A 161 9.33 3.25 -8.84
CA SER A 161 8.96 2.23 -7.87
C SER A 161 8.42 2.85 -6.59
N LEU A 162 7.32 2.26 -6.09
CA LEU A 162 6.62 2.70 -4.88
C LEU A 162 6.13 1.48 -4.11
N ASP A 163 6.60 1.35 -2.86
CA ASP A 163 6.14 0.29 -1.96
C ASP A 163 5.09 0.81 -0.98
N LEU A 164 3.87 0.34 -1.15
CA LEU A 164 2.71 0.67 -0.32
C LEU A 164 2.17 -0.58 0.43
N SER A 165 2.96 -1.64 0.52
CA SER A 165 2.54 -2.96 1.05
C SER A 165 2.08 -2.91 2.52
N GLY A 166 2.57 -1.94 3.30
CA GLY A 166 2.19 -1.73 4.70
C GLY A 166 0.99 -0.82 4.92
N TRP A 167 0.38 -0.28 3.86
CA TRP A 167 -0.67 0.72 4.01
C TRP A 167 -2.03 0.11 4.32
N ASN A 168 -2.70 0.67 5.33
CA ASN A 168 -4.09 0.38 5.66
C ASN A 168 -4.99 1.45 5.04
N THR A 169 -5.80 1.07 4.05
CA THR A 169 -6.70 1.97 3.33
C THR A 169 -8.16 1.84 3.77
N SER A 170 -8.45 1.09 4.84
CA SER A 170 -9.81 0.74 5.25
C SER A 170 -10.70 1.93 5.59
N ASN A 171 -10.11 3.06 6.01
CA ASN A 171 -10.84 4.29 6.34
C ASN A 171 -10.83 5.34 5.23
N VAL A 172 -10.18 5.05 4.09
CA VAL A 172 -10.07 6.00 2.98
C VAL A 172 -11.39 6.12 2.23
N THR A 173 -11.84 7.35 2.07
CA THR A 173 -13.08 7.70 1.34
C THR A 173 -12.80 8.38 0.00
N ASN A 174 -11.62 8.98 -0.15
CA ASN A 174 -11.25 9.77 -1.32
C ASN A 174 -9.84 9.43 -1.81
N MET A 175 -9.72 8.98 -3.07
CA MET A 175 -8.47 8.68 -3.76
C MET A 175 -8.30 9.51 -5.05
N ASN A 176 -9.01 10.66 -5.13
CA ASN A 176 -8.94 11.54 -6.29
C ASN A 176 -7.48 11.94 -6.61
N GLN A 177 -7.06 11.80 -7.88
CA GLN A 177 -5.74 12.20 -8.37
C GLN A 177 -4.53 11.55 -7.66
N MET A 178 -4.71 10.48 -6.88
CA MET A 178 -3.66 9.97 -5.99
C MET A 178 -2.33 9.72 -6.70
N PHE A 179 -2.34 9.13 -7.90
CA PHE A 179 -1.15 8.87 -8.73
C PHE A 179 -1.15 9.65 -10.05
N SER A 180 -1.99 10.66 -10.18
CA SER A 180 -2.10 11.45 -11.39
C SER A 180 -0.75 12.05 -11.78
N GLY A 181 -0.29 11.80 -13.01
CA GLY A 181 0.99 12.30 -13.51
C GLY A 181 2.23 11.51 -13.03
N CYS A 182 2.09 10.33 -12.43
CA CYS A 182 3.20 9.42 -12.15
C CYS A 182 3.66 8.75 -13.45
N SER A 183 4.21 9.52 -14.38
CA SER A 183 4.43 9.10 -15.76
C SER A 183 5.54 8.06 -15.93
N ALA A 184 6.48 7.93 -14.99
CA ALA A 184 7.53 6.91 -15.01
C ALA A 184 7.14 5.61 -14.30
N LEU A 185 5.99 5.55 -13.61
CA LEU A 185 5.56 4.39 -12.85
C LEU A 185 5.16 3.24 -13.79
N THR A 186 5.92 2.13 -13.74
CA THR A 186 5.70 0.99 -14.65
C THR A 186 4.81 -0.09 -14.08
N SER A 187 4.79 -0.22 -12.75
CA SER A 187 3.97 -1.18 -12.01
C SER A 187 3.62 -0.63 -10.63
N LEU A 188 2.50 -1.09 -10.07
CA LEU A 188 2.06 -0.73 -8.73
C LEU A 188 1.25 -1.89 -8.14
N ASP A 189 1.62 -2.32 -6.93
CA ASP A 189 0.83 -3.31 -6.20
C ASP A 189 -0.17 -2.61 -5.27
N VAL A 190 -1.44 -2.70 -5.63
CA VAL A 190 -2.59 -2.18 -4.89
C VAL A 190 -3.59 -3.30 -4.56
N SER A 191 -3.19 -4.56 -4.74
CA SER A 191 -4.06 -5.74 -4.63
C SER A 191 -4.64 -5.94 -3.22
N ARG A 192 -3.93 -5.45 -2.19
CA ARG A 192 -4.34 -5.59 -0.78
C ARG A 192 -5.17 -4.43 -0.23
N TRP A 193 -5.46 -3.44 -1.06
CA TRP A 193 -6.19 -2.27 -0.59
C TRP A 193 -7.65 -2.56 -0.32
N ASN A 194 -8.13 -2.11 0.84
CA ASN A 194 -9.54 -2.11 1.17
C ASN A 194 -10.17 -0.81 0.66
N THR A 195 -10.95 -0.88 -0.41
CA THR A 195 -11.60 0.27 -1.03
C THR A 195 -13.09 0.38 -0.70
N SER A 196 -13.57 -0.39 0.28
CA SER A 196 -15.01 -0.48 0.59
C SER A 196 -15.66 0.85 0.99
N ASN A 197 -14.87 1.80 1.52
CA ASN A 197 -15.34 3.13 1.90
C ASN A 197 -15.07 4.21 0.86
N VAL A 198 -14.38 3.88 -0.24
CA VAL A 198 -14.01 4.86 -1.27
C VAL A 198 -15.22 5.24 -2.10
N THR A 199 -15.43 6.56 -2.25
CA THR A 199 -16.52 7.14 -3.05
C THR A 199 -16.01 7.85 -4.30
N ASN A 200 -14.76 8.31 -4.30
CA ASN A 200 -14.16 9.09 -5.37
C ASN A 200 -12.81 8.52 -5.81
N MET A 201 -12.70 8.11 -7.08
CA MET A 201 -11.49 7.63 -7.74
C MET A 201 -11.18 8.44 -9.03
N ASN A 202 -11.75 9.64 -9.14
CA ASN A 202 -11.60 10.51 -10.31
C ASN A 202 -10.12 10.86 -10.52
N PHE A 203 -9.61 10.77 -11.76
CA PHE A 203 -8.22 11.02 -12.15
C PHE A 203 -7.16 10.19 -11.45
N MET A 204 -7.50 9.11 -10.76
CA MET A 204 -6.57 8.41 -9.85
C MET A 204 -5.26 8.00 -10.51
N PHE A 205 -5.28 7.52 -11.75
CA PHE A 205 -4.12 7.11 -12.55
C PHE A 205 -3.96 7.95 -13.83
N TYR A 206 -4.55 9.13 -13.88
CA TYR A 206 -4.45 10.01 -15.05
C TYR A 206 -2.99 10.23 -15.44
N SER A 207 -2.66 10.06 -16.73
CA SER A 207 -1.29 10.23 -17.26
C SER A 207 -0.20 9.36 -16.60
N CYS A 208 -0.55 8.19 -16.05
CA CYS A 208 0.43 7.16 -15.71
C CYS A 208 0.90 6.46 -16.99
N SER A 209 1.62 7.19 -17.83
CA SER A 209 1.88 6.83 -19.24
C SER A 209 2.80 5.63 -19.43
N SER A 210 3.58 5.23 -18.42
CA SER A 210 4.43 4.04 -18.42
C SER A 210 3.81 2.80 -17.76
N LEU A 211 2.63 2.95 -17.14
CA LEU A 211 1.96 1.84 -16.44
C LEU A 211 1.47 0.79 -17.44
N VAL A 212 1.97 -0.46 -17.29
CA VAL A 212 1.72 -1.54 -18.28
C VAL A 212 0.48 -2.35 -17.93
N SER A 213 0.30 -2.65 -16.65
CA SER A 213 -0.84 -3.42 -16.15
C SER A 213 -1.19 -3.03 -14.74
N LEU A 214 -2.46 -3.27 -14.35
CA LEU A 214 -2.90 -3.05 -12.99
C LEU A 214 -3.93 -4.12 -12.59
N ASP A 215 -3.72 -4.73 -11.42
CA ASP A 215 -4.68 -5.66 -10.83
C ASP A 215 -5.46 -4.97 -9.69
N MET A 216 -6.75 -4.80 -9.91
CA MET A 216 -7.68 -4.21 -8.96
C MET A 216 -8.85 -5.15 -8.66
N SER A 217 -8.66 -6.47 -8.86
CA SER A 217 -9.70 -7.49 -8.64
C SER A 217 -10.15 -7.60 -7.18
N GLY A 218 -9.29 -7.19 -6.24
CA GLY A 218 -9.64 -7.15 -4.81
C GLY A 218 -10.44 -5.92 -4.38
N TRP A 219 -10.68 -4.95 -5.28
CA TRP A 219 -11.31 -3.69 -4.91
C TRP A 219 -12.84 -3.80 -4.82
N ASN A 220 -13.39 -3.34 -3.72
CA ASN A 220 -14.83 -3.16 -3.58
C ASN A 220 -15.21 -1.76 -4.07
N THR A 221 -15.81 -1.68 -5.25
CA THR A 221 -16.22 -0.41 -5.88
C THR A 221 -17.70 -0.06 -5.66
N SER A 222 -18.41 -0.80 -4.82
CA SER A 222 -19.87 -0.66 -4.64
C SER A 222 -20.31 0.71 -4.08
N ASN A 223 -19.40 1.47 -3.48
CA ASN A 223 -19.68 2.81 -2.97
C ASN A 223 -19.12 3.94 -3.86
N VAL A 224 -18.38 3.59 -4.92
CA VAL A 224 -17.76 4.59 -5.80
C VAL A 224 -18.83 5.27 -6.65
N THR A 225 -18.80 6.60 -6.67
CA THR A 225 -19.71 7.44 -7.45
C THR A 225 -19.01 8.14 -8.62
N ASP A 226 -17.70 8.37 -8.52
CA ASP A 226 -16.91 9.05 -9.55
C ASP A 226 -15.65 8.23 -9.92
N MET A 227 -15.55 7.82 -11.18
CA MET A 227 -14.43 7.16 -11.84
C MET A 227 -13.99 7.93 -13.12
N GLY A 228 -14.42 9.17 -13.27
CA GLY A 228 -14.09 9.96 -14.46
C GLY A 228 -12.59 10.11 -14.64
N VAL A 229 -12.12 10.02 -15.89
CA VAL A 229 -10.73 10.25 -16.28
C VAL A 229 -9.71 9.32 -15.60
N MET A 230 -10.18 8.24 -14.91
CA MET A 230 -9.37 7.43 -13.99
C MET A 230 -8.10 6.89 -14.62
N PHE A 231 -8.14 6.41 -15.87
CA PHE A 231 -6.99 5.88 -16.62
C PHE A 231 -6.65 6.70 -17.86
N CYS A 232 -7.26 7.86 -18.03
CA CYS A 232 -7.02 8.69 -19.23
C CYS A 232 -5.52 8.96 -19.41
N SER A 233 -5.03 8.79 -20.64
CA SER A 233 -3.62 8.94 -21.01
C SER A 233 -2.65 7.91 -20.37
N CYS A 234 -3.14 6.77 -19.92
CA CYS A 234 -2.31 5.60 -19.60
C CYS A 234 -1.90 4.91 -20.90
N SER A 235 -1.03 5.55 -21.69
CA SER A 235 -0.76 5.16 -23.08
C SER A 235 -0.05 3.81 -23.25
N ALA A 236 0.69 3.34 -22.23
CA ALA A 236 1.35 2.04 -22.23
C ALA A 236 0.49 0.93 -21.61
N LEU A 237 -0.71 1.23 -21.10
CA LEU A 237 -1.55 0.27 -20.39
C LEU A 237 -2.08 -0.81 -21.34
N ILE A 238 -1.64 -2.06 -21.15
CA ILE A 238 -2.00 -3.20 -22.01
C ILE A 238 -3.18 -3.97 -21.40
N SER A 239 -3.20 -4.13 -20.09
CA SER A 239 -4.21 -4.93 -19.41
C SER A 239 -4.65 -4.38 -18.06
N LEU A 240 -5.95 -4.56 -17.77
CA LEU A 240 -6.56 -4.25 -16.47
C LEU A 240 -7.31 -5.48 -15.95
N ASN A 241 -7.22 -5.72 -14.64
CA ASN A 241 -8.08 -6.69 -13.96
C ASN A 241 -9.07 -5.93 -13.07
N LEU A 242 -10.32 -5.86 -13.52
CA LEU A 242 -11.45 -5.22 -12.85
C LEU A 242 -12.47 -6.26 -12.35
N SER A 243 -12.02 -7.51 -12.13
CA SER A 243 -12.92 -8.58 -11.67
C SER A 243 -13.58 -8.20 -10.34
N GLY A 244 -14.86 -8.51 -10.20
CA GLY A 244 -15.63 -8.18 -9.00
C GLY A 244 -16.12 -6.72 -8.90
N TRP A 245 -15.78 -5.85 -9.84
CA TRP A 245 -16.22 -4.46 -9.81
C TRP A 245 -17.73 -4.32 -9.89
N ASN A 246 -18.27 -3.34 -9.16
CA ASN A 246 -19.66 -2.94 -9.17
C ASN A 246 -19.77 -1.44 -9.47
N THR A 247 -20.33 -1.10 -10.62
CA THR A 247 -20.51 0.29 -11.06
C THR A 247 -21.94 0.81 -10.86
N SER A 248 -22.76 0.15 -10.04
CA SER A 248 -24.17 0.50 -9.87
C SER A 248 -24.40 1.93 -9.38
N LYS A 249 -23.51 2.43 -8.51
CA LYS A 249 -23.57 3.81 -7.98
C LYS A 249 -22.76 4.82 -8.79
N VAL A 250 -21.98 4.38 -9.77
CA VAL A 250 -21.12 5.28 -10.55
C VAL A 250 -21.99 6.17 -11.45
N THR A 251 -21.87 7.48 -11.22
CA THR A 251 -22.56 8.53 -11.98
C THR A 251 -21.65 9.22 -13.00
N ASN A 252 -20.33 9.20 -12.78
CA ASN A 252 -19.34 9.76 -13.69
C ASN A 252 -18.28 8.72 -14.06
N MET A 253 -18.15 8.42 -15.36
CA MET A 253 -17.10 7.60 -15.98
C MET A 253 -16.49 8.30 -17.19
N GLY A 254 -16.80 9.57 -17.44
CA GLY A 254 -16.37 10.28 -18.62
C GLY A 254 -14.86 10.21 -18.83
N SER A 255 -14.45 9.94 -20.07
CA SER A 255 -13.04 9.86 -20.49
C SER A 255 -12.18 8.87 -19.69
N MET A 256 -12.79 7.86 -19.09
CA MET A 256 -12.09 6.91 -18.18
C MET A 256 -10.91 6.22 -18.85
N PHE A 257 -11.01 5.89 -20.14
CA PHE A 257 -9.99 5.20 -20.93
C PHE A 257 -9.46 6.02 -22.10
N SER A 258 -9.79 7.30 -22.20
CA SER A 258 -9.34 8.15 -23.31
C SER A 258 -7.82 8.13 -23.41
N TYR A 259 -7.31 7.95 -24.63
CA TYR A 259 -5.87 7.83 -24.94
C TYR A 259 -5.16 6.60 -24.33
N CYS A 260 -5.90 5.56 -23.89
CA CYS A 260 -5.33 4.27 -23.53
C CYS A 260 -5.07 3.41 -24.79
N ASN A 261 -4.25 3.89 -25.71
CA ASN A 261 -4.11 3.33 -27.06
C ASN A 261 -3.49 1.93 -27.12
N ALA A 262 -2.81 1.49 -26.06
CA ALA A 262 -2.22 0.15 -25.96
C ALA A 262 -3.17 -0.88 -25.31
N LEU A 263 -4.36 -0.46 -24.82
CA LEU A 263 -5.24 -1.33 -24.03
C LEU A 263 -5.85 -2.45 -24.88
N LYS A 264 -5.50 -3.69 -24.53
CA LYS A 264 -5.90 -4.90 -25.27
C LYS A 264 -6.89 -5.78 -24.49
N THR A 265 -6.79 -5.77 -23.17
CA THR A 265 -7.56 -6.72 -22.37
C THR A 265 -8.04 -6.09 -21.07
N ILE A 266 -9.32 -6.26 -20.78
CA ILE A 266 -9.91 -6.01 -19.45
C ILE A 266 -10.55 -7.30 -18.95
N ARG A 267 -10.08 -7.80 -17.79
CA ARG A 267 -10.68 -8.93 -17.11
C ARG A 267 -11.76 -8.43 -16.17
N MET A 268 -12.96 -9.03 -16.26
CA MET A 268 -14.17 -8.63 -15.53
C MET A 268 -14.94 -9.84 -14.98
N VAL A 269 -14.22 -10.83 -14.46
CA VAL A 269 -14.83 -12.03 -13.86
C VAL A 269 -15.65 -11.65 -12.62
N GLY A 270 -16.85 -12.19 -12.49
CA GLY A 270 -17.75 -11.90 -11.37
C GLY A 270 -18.43 -10.53 -11.40
N CYS A 271 -18.23 -9.73 -12.46
CA CYS A 271 -18.97 -8.48 -12.64
C CYS A 271 -20.40 -8.75 -13.13
N SER A 272 -21.35 -7.89 -12.72
CA SER A 272 -22.70 -7.92 -13.28
C SER A 272 -22.70 -7.51 -14.77
N GLN A 273 -23.67 -8.01 -15.54
CA GLN A 273 -23.80 -7.62 -16.94
C GLN A 273 -23.93 -6.10 -17.12
N THR A 274 -24.65 -5.44 -16.21
CA THR A 274 -24.78 -3.97 -16.22
C THR A 274 -23.43 -3.27 -16.08
N THR A 275 -22.54 -3.78 -15.22
CA THR A 275 -21.18 -3.23 -15.06
C THR A 275 -20.37 -3.44 -16.34
N ILE A 276 -20.44 -4.64 -16.91
CA ILE A 276 -19.75 -4.98 -18.18
C ILE A 276 -20.20 -4.06 -19.30
N ASP A 277 -21.51 -3.85 -19.44
CA ASP A 277 -22.09 -3.01 -20.50
C ASP A 277 -21.70 -1.53 -20.32
N LYS A 278 -21.66 -1.02 -19.09
CA LYS A 278 -21.16 0.33 -18.81
C LYS A 278 -19.70 0.51 -19.24
N ILE A 279 -18.83 -0.45 -18.90
CA ILE A 279 -17.42 -0.39 -19.30
C ILE A 279 -17.25 -0.48 -20.81
N LYS A 280 -17.99 -1.37 -21.50
CA LYS A 280 -17.99 -1.46 -22.97
C LYS A 280 -18.44 -0.16 -23.62
N ALA A 281 -19.50 0.43 -23.13
CA ALA A 281 -20.00 1.71 -23.65
C ALA A 281 -18.97 2.83 -23.47
N GLN A 282 -18.28 2.86 -22.32
CA GLN A 282 -17.24 3.86 -22.06
C GLN A 282 -16.02 3.67 -22.95
N LEU A 283 -15.55 2.42 -23.16
CA LEU A 283 -14.48 2.13 -24.13
C LEU A 283 -14.82 2.63 -25.53
N SER A 284 -16.05 2.39 -25.98
CA SER A 284 -16.54 2.86 -27.29
C SER A 284 -16.56 4.40 -27.35
N THR A 285 -17.06 5.06 -26.31
CA THR A 285 -17.11 6.52 -26.22
C THR A 285 -15.71 7.14 -26.24
N ASP A 286 -14.75 6.50 -25.59
CA ASP A 286 -13.35 6.93 -25.52
C ASP A 286 -12.53 6.55 -26.76
N GLY A 287 -13.14 5.91 -27.77
CA GLY A 287 -12.51 5.55 -29.03
C GLY A 287 -11.54 4.35 -28.91
N ILE A 288 -11.63 3.57 -27.84
CA ILE A 288 -10.79 2.39 -27.65
C ILE A 288 -11.41 1.21 -28.41
N THR A 289 -10.77 0.87 -29.52
CA THR A 289 -11.18 -0.25 -30.39
C THR A 289 -10.23 -1.44 -30.22
N GLY A 290 -10.80 -2.67 -30.35
CA GLY A 290 -9.98 -3.90 -30.26
C GLY A 290 -9.63 -4.35 -28.85
N CYS A 291 -10.14 -3.70 -27.80
CA CYS A 291 -10.02 -4.18 -26.43
C CYS A 291 -10.97 -5.36 -26.18
N THR A 292 -10.41 -6.47 -25.70
CA THR A 292 -11.17 -7.67 -25.34
C THR A 292 -11.59 -7.63 -23.89
N ILE A 293 -12.89 -7.87 -23.62
CA ILE A 293 -13.41 -8.06 -22.26
C ILE A 293 -13.45 -9.57 -21.99
N VAL A 294 -12.79 -10.01 -20.92
CA VAL A 294 -12.73 -11.41 -20.46
C VAL A 294 -13.60 -11.55 -19.21
N THR A 295 -14.60 -12.42 -19.27
CA THR A 295 -15.61 -12.60 -18.20
C THR A 295 -15.57 -13.98 -17.54
N GLU A 296 -14.72 -14.89 -18.03
CA GLU A 296 -14.58 -16.28 -17.58
C GLU A 296 -13.13 -16.58 -17.18
#